data_17e80845eabb39c8d9ef1ec0c26c2171
#
_entry.id   17e80845eabb39c8d9ef1ec0c26c2171
#
_cell.length_a   1.000
_cell.length_b   1.000
_cell.length_c   1.000
_cell.angle_alpha   90.00
_cell.angle_beta   90.00
_cell.angle_gamma   90.00
#
_symmetry.space_group_name_H-M   'P 1'
#
loop_
_entity.id
_entity.type
_entity.pdbx_description
1 polymer ?
#
loop_
_entity_poly.entity_id
_entity_poly.type
_entity_poly.pdbx_seq_one_letter_code
_entity_poly.pdbx_strand_id
1 'polypeptide(L)'
;MKKLLILMFAAILPIAALGQTKQVNEILDKYEKKKNVESILISPSLLQIAGTKDVDASTKDLLSKISEMRIINIKVSATENGTPVWLSLKGDLETLTGGDLFTRIVKIQEGDELLEMFITKNSQGALLFLSTTSKEFSVISIFGNIDKTVVNAAMTGGIKVK
;
A
#
# COMPACT_ATOMS: atom_id res chain seq x y z
N MET A 1 10.66 -33.77 21.95
CA MET A 1 11.42 -32.53 21.67
C MET A 1 11.37 -32.11 20.19
N LYS A 2 11.59 -33.00 19.22
CA LYS A 2 11.53 -32.63 17.78
C LYS A 2 10.16 -32.10 17.31
N LYS A 3 9.05 -32.66 17.85
CA LYS A 3 7.69 -32.20 17.51
C LYS A 3 7.36 -30.82 18.08
N LEU A 4 7.92 -30.45 19.23
CA LEU A 4 7.74 -29.14 19.84
C LEU A 4 8.48 -28.04 19.06
N LEU A 5 9.66 -28.38 18.52
CA LEU A 5 10.45 -27.46 17.69
C LEU A 5 9.76 -27.15 16.34
N ILE A 6 9.13 -28.14 15.73
CA ILE A 6 8.35 -27.97 14.48
C ILE A 6 7.10 -27.11 14.72
N LEU A 7 6.45 -27.26 15.86
CA LEU A 7 5.29 -26.42 16.23
C LEU A 7 5.69 -24.97 16.50
N MET A 8 6.86 -24.74 17.12
CA MET A 8 7.41 -23.37 17.27
C MET A 8 7.77 -22.73 15.93
N PHE A 9 8.30 -23.50 14.96
CA PHE A 9 8.66 -22.98 13.64
C PHE A 9 7.42 -22.66 12.79
N ALA A 10 6.34 -23.46 12.92
CA ALA A 10 5.08 -23.21 12.21
C ALA A 10 4.31 -22.00 12.75
N ALA A 11 4.51 -21.63 14.02
CA ALA A 11 3.89 -20.45 14.62
C ALA A 11 4.57 -19.12 14.27
N ILE A 12 5.81 -19.15 13.75
CA ILE A 12 6.59 -17.94 13.40
C ILE A 12 6.28 -17.45 11.99
N LEU A 13 5.85 -18.32 11.07
CA LEU A 13 5.61 -17.96 9.67
C LEU A 13 4.45 -16.95 9.42
N PRO A 14 3.32 -16.98 10.14
CA PRO A 14 2.28 -15.97 9.94
C PRO A 14 2.61 -14.60 10.54
N ILE A 15 3.51 -14.54 11.53
CA ILE A 15 3.87 -13.26 12.20
C ILE A 15 4.69 -12.37 11.30
N ALA A 16 5.54 -12.92 10.42
CA ALA A 16 6.38 -12.13 9.51
C ALA A 16 5.55 -11.44 8.41
N ALA A 17 4.50 -12.09 7.90
CA ALA A 17 3.61 -11.50 6.89
C ALA A 17 2.73 -10.37 7.46
N LEU A 18 2.27 -10.53 8.70
CA LEU A 18 1.52 -9.49 9.43
C LEU A 18 2.41 -8.29 9.79
N GLY A 19 3.72 -8.50 9.96
CA GLY A 19 4.68 -7.43 10.28
C GLY A 19 4.85 -6.42 9.14
N GLN A 20 4.77 -6.84 7.88
CA GLN A 20 4.97 -5.98 6.71
C GLN A 20 3.83 -4.98 6.51
N THR A 21 2.59 -5.47 6.54
CA THR A 21 1.40 -4.62 6.46
C THR A 21 1.28 -3.70 7.66
N LYS A 22 1.65 -4.19 8.85
CA LYS A 22 1.69 -3.39 10.07
C LYS A 22 2.65 -2.21 9.98
N GLN A 23 3.86 -2.40 9.47
CA GLN A 23 4.85 -1.32 9.32
C GLN A 23 4.36 -0.24 8.34
N VAL A 24 3.75 -0.63 7.20
CA VAL A 24 3.12 0.35 6.29
C VAL A 24 2.03 1.12 7.01
N ASN A 25 1.12 0.43 7.70
CA ASN A 25 0.01 1.06 8.42
C ASN A 25 0.50 2.02 9.50
N GLU A 26 1.53 1.66 10.28
CA GLU A 26 2.11 2.54 11.30
C GLU A 26 2.68 3.84 10.70
N ILE A 27 3.33 3.75 9.53
CA ILE A 27 3.79 4.94 8.82
C ILE A 27 2.59 5.78 8.37
N LEU A 28 1.59 5.18 7.71
CA LEU A 28 0.43 5.92 7.20
C LEU A 28 -0.38 6.55 8.34
N ASP A 29 -0.58 5.85 9.46
CA ASP A 29 -1.29 6.35 10.66
C ASP A 29 -0.61 7.58 11.27
N LYS A 30 0.73 7.66 11.19
CA LYS A 30 1.51 8.81 11.65
C LYS A 30 1.21 10.06 10.82
N TYR A 31 0.96 9.90 9.52
CA TYR A 31 0.78 11.03 8.60
C TYR A 31 -0.68 11.41 8.39
N GLU A 32 -1.64 10.48 8.42
CA GLU A 32 -3.06 10.77 8.18
C GLU A 32 -3.66 11.80 9.14
N LYS A 33 -3.09 11.94 10.34
CA LYS A 33 -3.54 12.89 11.38
C LYS A 33 -2.90 14.27 11.24
N LYS A 34 -1.97 14.43 10.30
CA LYS A 34 -1.26 15.71 10.12
C LYS A 34 -2.14 16.73 9.39
N LYS A 35 -1.94 17.99 9.73
CA LYS A 35 -2.61 19.10 9.06
C LYS A 35 -2.17 19.14 7.58
N ASN A 36 -3.12 19.44 6.69
CA ASN A 36 -2.92 19.49 5.24
C ASN A 36 -2.56 18.13 4.59
N VAL A 37 -2.92 17.04 5.21
CA VAL A 37 -2.89 15.69 4.65
C VAL A 37 -4.31 15.24 4.39
N GLU A 38 -4.61 14.82 3.16
CA GLU A 38 -5.87 14.18 2.82
C GLU A 38 -5.68 12.66 2.94
N SER A 39 -6.58 12.00 3.67
CA SER A 39 -6.54 10.55 3.86
C SER A 39 -7.90 9.94 3.54
N ILE A 40 -7.89 8.87 2.74
CA ILE A 40 -9.07 8.08 2.40
C ILE A 40 -8.79 6.64 2.80
N LEU A 41 -9.68 6.08 3.62
CA LEU A 41 -9.67 4.67 4.00
C LEU A 41 -10.86 3.96 3.38
N ILE A 42 -10.59 2.97 2.54
CA ILE A 42 -11.61 2.07 1.98
C ILE A 42 -11.56 0.77 2.79
N SER A 43 -12.57 0.60 3.63
CA SER A 43 -12.65 -0.52 4.57
C SER A 43 -13.03 -1.83 3.88
N PRO A 44 -12.73 -2.98 4.51
CA PRO A 44 -13.17 -4.29 4.04
C PRO A 44 -14.68 -4.37 3.84
N SER A 45 -15.46 -3.75 4.73
CA SER A 45 -16.93 -3.73 4.63
C SER A 45 -17.42 -3.02 3.37
N LEU A 46 -16.79 -1.89 2.99
CA LEU A 46 -17.14 -1.19 1.76
C LEU A 46 -16.77 -2.01 0.52
N LEU A 47 -15.62 -2.69 0.53
CA LEU A 47 -15.20 -3.58 -0.56
C LEU A 47 -16.16 -4.76 -0.72
N GLN A 48 -16.64 -5.34 0.38
CA GLN A 48 -17.65 -6.40 0.36
C GLN A 48 -18.97 -5.91 -0.25
N ILE A 49 -19.47 -4.73 0.16
CA ILE A 49 -20.68 -4.14 -0.39
C ILE A 49 -20.54 -3.88 -1.89
N ALA A 50 -19.38 -3.37 -2.33
CA ALA A 50 -19.11 -3.15 -3.74
C ALA A 50 -19.10 -4.48 -4.54
N GLY A 51 -18.60 -5.57 -3.97
CA GLY A 51 -18.60 -6.90 -4.58
C GLY A 51 -19.96 -7.58 -4.66
N THR A 52 -20.99 -7.08 -3.94
CA THR A 52 -22.37 -7.62 -4.01
C THR A 52 -23.22 -6.98 -5.11
N LYS A 53 -22.78 -5.85 -5.69
CA LYS A 53 -23.46 -5.20 -6.81
C LYS A 53 -23.28 -6.00 -8.10
N ASP A 54 -24.01 -5.62 -9.14
CA ASP A 54 -23.90 -6.18 -10.49
C ASP A 54 -22.55 -5.81 -11.14
N VAL A 55 -21.48 -6.40 -10.61
CA VAL A 55 -20.13 -6.33 -11.17
C VAL A 55 -19.77 -7.69 -11.77
N ASP A 56 -18.91 -7.67 -12.78
CA ASP A 56 -18.46 -8.91 -13.43
C ASP A 56 -17.66 -9.80 -12.48
N ALA A 57 -17.51 -11.08 -12.85
CA ALA A 57 -16.83 -12.07 -12.03
C ALA A 57 -15.34 -11.73 -11.76
N SER A 58 -14.68 -11.09 -12.72
CA SER A 58 -13.28 -10.64 -12.60
C SER A 58 -13.13 -9.55 -11.54
N THR A 59 -14.04 -8.59 -11.53
CA THR A 59 -14.07 -7.54 -10.52
C THR A 59 -14.38 -8.10 -9.12
N LYS A 60 -15.30 -9.07 -9.02
CA LYS A 60 -15.59 -9.76 -7.75
C LYS A 60 -14.37 -10.50 -7.22
N ASP A 61 -13.68 -11.24 -8.09
CA ASP A 61 -12.44 -11.93 -7.71
C ASP A 61 -11.38 -10.95 -7.21
N LEU A 62 -11.17 -9.85 -7.92
CA LEU A 62 -10.24 -8.79 -7.51
C LEU A 62 -10.60 -8.21 -6.13
N LEU A 63 -11.85 -7.82 -5.93
CA LEU A 63 -12.32 -7.23 -4.67
C LEU A 63 -12.19 -8.21 -3.50
N SER A 64 -12.38 -9.51 -3.74
CA SER A 64 -12.24 -10.54 -2.70
C SER A 64 -10.81 -10.70 -2.18
N LYS A 65 -9.82 -10.32 -2.97
CA LYS A 65 -8.39 -10.39 -2.62
C LYS A 65 -7.92 -9.17 -1.82
N ILE A 66 -8.61 -8.04 -1.93
CA ILE A 66 -8.25 -6.79 -1.27
C ILE A 66 -8.93 -6.74 0.10
N SER A 67 -8.15 -6.60 1.16
CA SER A 67 -8.67 -6.44 2.51
C SER A 67 -8.87 -4.98 2.91
N GLU A 68 -8.02 -4.08 2.43
CA GLU A 68 -8.08 -2.65 2.75
C GLU A 68 -7.36 -1.85 1.66
N MET A 69 -7.80 -0.63 1.41
CA MET A 69 -7.08 0.33 0.59
C MET A 69 -6.99 1.67 1.31
N ARG A 70 -5.82 2.29 1.29
CA ARG A 70 -5.58 3.62 1.88
C ARG A 70 -4.94 4.54 0.85
N ILE A 71 -5.40 5.77 0.82
CA ILE A 71 -4.87 6.82 -0.05
C ILE A 71 -4.48 7.99 0.84
N ILE A 72 -3.26 8.50 0.67
CA ILE A 72 -2.78 9.71 1.31
C ILE A 72 -2.30 10.65 0.22
N ASN A 73 -2.80 11.88 0.25
CA ASN A 73 -2.38 12.96 -0.62
C ASN A 73 -1.83 14.12 0.20
N ILE A 74 -0.67 14.63 -0.18
CA ILE A 74 0.01 15.73 0.50
C ILE A 74 0.45 16.75 -0.55
N LYS A 75 -0.02 17.99 -0.43
CA LYS A 75 0.46 19.08 -1.28
C LYS A 75 1.95 19.32 -1.02
N VAL A 76 2.72 19.53 -2.08
CA VAL A 76 4.18 19.80 -1.98
C VAL A 76 4.47 21.03 -1.11
N SER A 77 3.55 22.00 -1.08
CA SER A 77 3.63 23.20 -0.25
C SER A 77 3.33 23.00 1.24
N ALA A 78 2.82 21.81 1.63
CA ALA A 78 2.49 21.54 3.03
C ALA A 78 3.75 21.32 3.87
N THR A 79 3.93 22.15 4.91
CA THR A 79 5.07 22.07 5.81
C THR A 79 4.62 21.91 7.26
N GLU A 80 5.44 21.27 8.06
CA GLU A 80 5.32 21.16 9.51
C GLU A 80 6.67 21.51 10.14
N ASN A 81 6.72 22.50 11.01
CA ASN A 81 7.97 22.99 11.63
C ASN A 81 9.07 23.33 10.60
N GLY A 82 8.68 23.88 9.44
CA GLY A 82 9.60 24.23 8.36
C GLY A 82 10.05 23.08 7.47
N THR A 83 9.61 21.86 7.74
CA THR A 83 9.95 20.69 6.93
C THR A 83 8.77 20.28 6.04
N PRO A 84 8.97 20.04 4.73
CA PRO A 84 7.91 19.54 3.87
C PRO A 84 7.40 18.16 4.34
N VAL A 85 6.09 18.06 4.62
CA VAL A 85 5.47 16.85 5.17
C VAL A 85 5.61 15.68 4.23
N TRP A 86 5.49 15.92 2.93
CA TRP A 86 5.61 14.89 1.90
C TRP A 86 7.00 14.26 1.83
N LEU A 87 8.07 15.06 2.05
CA LEU A 87 9.45 14.54 2.08
C LEU A 87 9.67 13.60 3.28
N SER A 88 9.06 13.94 4.42
CA SER A 88 9.15 13.08 5.61
C SER A 88 8.43 11.74 5.38
N LEU A 89 7.21 11.76 4.82
CA LEU A 89 6.49 10.52 4.48
C LEU A 89 7.25 9.70 3.43
N LYS A 90 7.73 10.36 2.38
CA LYS A 90 8.51 9.70 1.34
C LYS A 90 9.76 9.03 1.92
N GLY A 91 10.52 9.71 2.77
CA GLY A 91 11.70 9.15 3.43
C GLY A 91 11.40 7.95 4.32
N ASP A 92 10.32 8.00 5.11
CA ASP A 92 9.89 6.86 5.93
C ASP A 92 9.51 5.65 5.05
N LEU A 93 8.81 5.87 3.93
CA LEU A 93 8.45 4.81 2.98
C LEU A 93 9.66 4.29 2.19
N GLU A 94 10.58 5.14 1.78
CA GLU A 94 11.82 4.73 1.10
C GLU A 94 12.69 3.87 2.01
N THR A 95 12.77 4.18 3.29
CA THR A 95 13.46 3.35 4.29
C THR A 95 12.84 1.97 4.38
N LEU A 96 11.51 1.88 4.39
CA LEU A 96 10.78 0.62 4.44
C LEU A 96 10.93 -0.19 3.13
N THR A 97 10.73 0.46 1.99
CA THR A 97 10.75 -0.21 0.67
C THR A 97 12.17 -0.52 0.17
N GLY A 98 13.19 0.16 0.70
CA GLY A 98 14.60 -0.13 0.44
C GLY A 98 15.12 -1.39 1.13
N GLY A 99 14.36 -1.95 2.09
CA GLY A 99 14.70 -3.20 2.77
C GLY A 99 14.34 -4.45 1.95
N ASP A 100 14.65 -5.62 2.54
CA ASP A 100 14.44 -6.93 1.89
C ASP A 100 12.97 -7.35 1.77
N LEU A 101 12.05 -6.61 2.37
CA LEU A 101 10.62 -6.97 2.46
C LEU A 101 9.85 -6.62 1.19
N PHE A 102 10.33 -5.62 0.43
CA PHE A 102 9.67 -5.12 -0.77
C PHE A 102 10.52 -5.35 -2.02
N THR A 103 9.83 -5.41 -3.14
CA THR A 103 10.44 -5.39 -4.47
C THR A 103 9.81 -4.25 -5.27
N ARG A 104 10.62 -3.38 -5.85
CA ARG A 104 10.14 -2.38 -6.79
C ARG A 104 9.87 -3.04 -8.13
N ILE A 105 8.64 -2.95 -8.61
CA ILE A 105 8.21 -3.56 -9.88
C ILE A 105 8.02 -2.54 -11.01
N VAL A 106 7.81 -1.26 -10.66
CA VAL A 106 7.69 -0.17 -11.65
C VAL A 106 8.45 1.05 -11.15
N LYS A 107 9.14 1.73 -12.06
CA LYS A 107 9.63 3.09 -11.90
C LYS A 107 9.47 3.82 -13.23
N ILE A 108 8.68 4.89 -13.22
CA ILE A 108 8.50 5.79 -14.35
C ILE A 108 8.90 7.17 -13.91
N GLN A 109 9.78 7.82 -14.65
CA GLN A 109 10.20 9.18 -14.39
C GLN A 109 10.08 10.00 -15.66
N GLU A 110 9.36 11.11 -15.58
CA GLU A 110 9.18 12.06 -16.67
C GLU A 110 9.37 13.48 -16.11
N GLY A 111 10.52 14.09 -16.43
CA GLY A 111 10.92 15.34 -15.80
C GLY A 111 11.02 15.22 -14.29
N ASP A 112 10.27 16.07 -13.58
CA ASP A 112 10.20 16.07 -12.10
C ASP A 112 9.11 15.13 -11.54
N GLU A 113 8.34 14.47 -12.40
CA GLU A 113 7.33 13.53 -12.01
C GLU A 113 7.91 12.13 -11.86
N LEU A 114 7.57 11.45 -10.78
CA LEU A 114 8.05 10.11 -10.46
C LEU A 114 6.88 9.24 -10.01
N LEU A 115 6.72 8.09 -10.65
CA LEU A 115 5.82 7.02 -10.22
C LEU A 115 6.64 5.78 -9.88
N GLU A 116 6.45 5.25 -8.69
CA GLU A 116 7.04 3.99 -8.26
C GLU A 116 5.98 3.04 -7.72
N MET A 117 6.18 1.76 -7.99
CA MET A 117 5.31 0.71 -7.49
C MET A 117 6.15 -0.36 -6.80
N PHE A 118 5.77 -0.70 -5.59
CA PHE A 118 6.42 -1.71 -4.75
C PHE A 118 5.42 -2.78 -4.32
N ILE A 119 5.89 -4.01 -4.25
CA ILE A 119 5.09 -5.14 -3.75
C ILE A 119 5.87 -5.87 -2.65
N THR A 120 5.18 -6.36 -1.65
CA THR A 120 5.76 -7.28 -0.66
C THR A 120 6.12 -8.61 -1.32
N LYS A 121 7.19 -9.26 -0.85
CA LYS A 121 7.62 -10.56 -1.38
C LYS A 121 6.62 -11.68 -1.11
N ASN A 122 5.79 -11.54 -0.10
CA ASN A 122 4.74 -12.50 0.24
C ASN A 122 3.40 -12.08 -0.37
N SER A 123 2.61 -13.04 -0.82
CA SER A 123 1.29 -12.78 -1.43
C SER A 123 0.32 -12.10 -0.46
N GLN A 124 0.33 -12.49 0.83
CA GLN A 124 -0.38 -11.75 1.87
C GLN A 124 0.47 -10.55 2.31
N GLY A 125 0.15 -9.38 1.79
CA GLY A 125 0.99 -8.22 2.00
C GLY A 125 0.40 -6.92 1.50
N ALA A 126 1.23 -6.11 0.86
CA ALA A 126 0.88 -4.79 0.36
C ALA A 126 1.42 -4.52 -1.04
N LEU A 127 0.65 -3.77 -1.80
CA LEU A 127 1.05 -3.10 -3.03
C LEU A 127 1.03 -1.59 -2.74
N LEU A 128 2.15 -0.92 -2.98
CA LEU A 128 2.31 0.51 -2.75
C LEU A 128 2.55 1.22 -4.07
N PHE A 129 1.80 2.29 -4.30
CA PHE A 129 2.07 3.28 -5.34
C PHE A 129 2.54 4.57 -4.67
N LEU A 130 3.67 5.07 -5.12
CA LEU A 130 4.20 6.37 -4.73
C LEU A 130 4.26 7.24 -5.97
N SER A 131 3.52 8.33 -5.97
CA SER A 131 3.51 9.31 -7.07
C SER A 131 3.96 10.67 -6.55
N THR A 132 4.96 11.23 -7.20
CA THR A 132 5.44 12.60 -6.93
C THR A 132 5.20 13.43 -8.19
N THR A 133 4.53 14.57 -8.03
CA THR A 133 4.37 15.58 -9.07
C THR A 133 4.88 16.92 -8.56
N SER A 134 4.89 17.95 -9.40
CA SER A 134 5.24 19.31 -8.98
C SER A 134 4.28 19.91 -7.93
N LYS A 135 3.09 19.33 -7.75
CA LYS A 135 2.03 19.85 -6.88
C LYS A 135 1.74 18.99 -5.67
N GLU A 136 1.88 17.68 -5.80
CA GLU A 136 1.38 16.71 -4.84
C GLU A 136 2.24 15.46 -4.77
N PHE A 137 2.35 14.90 -3.59
CA PHE A 137 2.83 13.56 -3.34
C PHE A 137 1.66 12.70 -2.91
N SER A 138 1.46 11.59 -3.60
CA SER A 138 0.36 10.65 -3.36
C SER A 138 0.90 9.26 -3.03
N VAL A 139 0.28 8.62 -2.05
CA VAL A 139 0.53 7.23 -1.68
C VAL A 139 -0.79 6.47 -1.78
N ILE A 140 -0.81 5.39 -2.56
CA ILE A 140 -1.91 4.44 -2.57
C ILE A 140 -1.37 3.11 -2.05
N SER A 141 -1.99 2.58 -1.02
CA SER A 141 -1.64 1.30 -0.41
C SER A 141 -2.82 0.34 -0.54
N ILE A 142 -2.57 -0.83 -1.09
CA ILE A 142 -3.55 -1.91 -1.22
C ILE A 142 -3.04 -3.08 -0.40
N PHE A 143 -3.84 -3.54 0.55
CA PHE A 143 -3.53 -4.66 1.44
C PHE A 143 -4.39 -5.86 1.10
N GLY A 144 -3.84 -7.05 1.24
CA GLY A 144 -4.54 -8.30 1.03
C GLY A 144 -3.69 -9.37 0.36
N ASN A 145 -4.34 -10.23 -0.42
CA ASN A 145 -3.66 -11.24 -1.24
C ASN A 145 -3.21 -10.60 -2.56
N ILE A 146 -1.98 -10.07 -2.57
CA ILE A 146 -1.40 -9.37 -3.73
C ILE A 146 -0.81 -10.38 -4.70
N ASP A 147 -1.66 -10.98 -5.51
CA ASP A 147 -1.28 -11.89 -6.59
C ASP A 147 -1.13 -11.15 -7.94
N LYS A 148 -0.84 -11.91 -8.99
CA LYS A 148 -0.69 -11.36 -10.35
C LYS A 148 -1.96 -10.66 -10.84
N THR A 149 -3.15 -11.08 -10.40
CA THR A 149 -4.42 -10.47 -10.80
C THR A 149 -4.53 -9.06 -10.25
N VAL A 150 -4.21 -8.87 -8.96
CA VAL A 150 -4.20 -7.55 -8.30
C VAL A 150 -3.16 -6.63 -8.94
N VAL A 151 -1.95 -7.14 -9.17
CA VAL A 151 -0.88 -6.35 -9.81
C VAL A 151 -1.28 -5.92 -11.23
N ASN A 152 -1.80 -6.84 -12.05
CA ASN A 152 -2.23 -6.51 -13.41
C ASN A 152 -3.38 -5.51 -13.42
N ALA A 153 -4.38 -5.66 -12.55
CA ALA A 153 -5.48 -4.71 -12.44
C ALA A 153 -4.98 -3.30 -12.07
N ALA A 154 -4.02 -3.22 -11.16
CA ALA A 154 -3.40 -1.97 -10.76
C ALA A 154 -2.63 -1.32 -11.91
N MET A 155 -1.85 -2.10 -12.68
CA MET A 155 -1.06 -1.60 -13.82
C MET A 155 -1.93 -1.18 -15.01
N THR A 156 -3.05 -1.83 -15.25
CA THR A 156 -3.95 -1.54 -16.39
C THR A 156 -5.00 -0.47 -16.10
N GLY A 157 -4.97 0.11 -14.88
CA GLY A 157 -5.96 1.12 -14.45
C GLY A 157 -7.33 0.52 -14.16
N GLY A 158 -7.42 -0.77 -13.91
CA GLY A 158 -8.63 -1.46 -13.43
C GLY A 158 -9.11 -0.95 -12.06
N ILE A 159 -8.22 -0.25 -11.33
CA ILE A 159 -8.56 0.51 -10.12
C ILE A 159 -8.54 1.98 -10.48
N LYS A 160 -9.55 2.44 -11.18
CA LYS A 160 -9.75 3.88 -11.44
C LYS A 160 -10.31 4.52 -10.17
N VAL A 161 -9.47 5.12 -9.39
CA VAL A 161 -9.89 6.10 -8.38
C VAL A 161 -10.12 7.41 -9.13
N LYS A 162 -11.39 7.75 -9.33
CA LYS A 162 -11.79 9.07 -9.86
C LYS A 162 -11.78 10.08 -8.74
#